data_639c35b2188ed62acc159ae84def3ae5
#
_entry.id   639c35b2188ed62acc159ae84def3ae5
#
_cell.length_a   1.000
_cell.length_b   1.000
_cell.length_c   1.000
_cell.angle_alpha   90.00
_cell.angle_beta   90.00
_cell.angle_gamma   90.00
#
_symmetry.space_group_name_H-M   'P 1'
#
loop_
_entity.id
_entity.type
_entity.pdbx_description
1 polymer ?
#
loop_
_entity_poly.entity_id
_entity_poly.type
_entity_poly.pdbx_seq_one_letter_code
_entity_poly.pdbx_strand_id
1 'polypeptide(L)'
;VGGVEGSKFLEYLGQYIVPFIVDPVSGEVIQENFMLTCIALMWVAAVMSAAIDNIPFTAAMIPIIASLESVGVNIAALCWCLAIGVGMGGNGTHIGSTANVYIVTVSEKLAKTTGNPDLAITPLKWAKKGLPVMLLTLIICTIIMYLFFDYYALPLHP
;
A
#
# COMPACT_ATOMS: atom_id res chain seq x y z
N VAL A 1 -10.14 -4.73 -13.05
CA VAL A 1 -9.20 -3.93 -13.84
C VAL A 1 -9.99 -3.12 -14.86
N GLY A 2 -10.78 -3.74 -15.77
CA GLY A 2 -11.56 -3.01 -16.79
C GLY A 2 -12.59 -1.98 -16.28
N GLY A 3 -13.09 -2.12 -15.05
CA GLY A 3 -14.00 -1.14 -14.43
C GLY A 3 -13.31 0.16 -13.99
N VAL A 4 -12.04 0.10 -13.64
CA VAL A 4 -11.23 1.27 -13.24
C VAL A 4 -10.75 2.02 -14.49
N GLU A 5 -10.38 1.31 -15.55
CA GLU A 5 -10.01 1.91 -16.85
C GLU A 5 -11.21 2.56 -17.56
N GLY A 6 -12.40 2.00 -17.40
CA GLY A 6 -13.64 2.58 -17.97
C GLY A 6 -14.27 3.70 -17.13
N SER A 7 -13.85 3.85 -15.87
CA SER A 7 -14.26 4.96 -15.03
C SER A 7 -13.31 6.14 -15.28
N LYS A 8 -13.82 7.37 -15.39
CA LYS A 8 -13.01 8.60 -15.43
C LYS A 8 -12.21 8.83 -14.14
N PHE A 9 -12.08 7.81 -13.29
CA PHE A 9 -11.42 7.85 -12.01
C PHE A 9 -9.90 8.15 -12.16
N LEU A 10 -9.25 7.60 -13.19
CA LEU A 10 -7.86 7.88 -13.52
C LEU A 10 -7.64 9.33 -13.93
N GLU A 11 -8.54 9.87 -14.78
CA GLU A 11 -8.52 11.28 -15.18
C GLU A 11 -8.75 12.19 -13.96
N TYR A 12 -9.67 11.80 -13.08
CA TYR A 12 -9.99 12.55 -11.86
C TYR A 12 -8.80 12.58 -10.89
N LEU A 13 -8.14 11.45 -10.65
CA LEU A 13 -6.93 11.40 -9.84
C LEU A 13 -5.79 12.25 -10.45
N GLY A 14 -5.60 12.16 -11.77
CA GLY A 14 -4.60 12.95 -12.48
C GLY A 14 -4.84 14.46 -12.31
N GLN A 15 -6.07 14.93 -12.40
CA GLN A 15 -6.41 16.35 -12.24
C GLN A 15 -6.06 16.94 -10.86
N TYR A 16 -6.06 16.13 -9.81
CA TYR A 16 -5.75 16.60 -8.44
C TYR A 16 -4.31 16.31 -8.03
N ILE A 17 -3.76 15.17 -8.43
CA ILE A 17 -2.41 14.74 -8.02
C ILE A 17 -1.34 15.45 -8.86
N VAL A 18 -1.51 15.53 -10.16
CA VAL A 18 -0.50 16.11 -11.06
C VAL A 18 -0.19 17.57 -10.73
N PRO A 19 -1.18 18.48 -10.56
CA PRO A 19 -0.88 19.87 -10.21
C PRO A 19 -0.26 20.05 -8.83
N PHE A 20 -0.38 19.06 -7.94
CA PHE A 20 0.28 19.07 -6.64
C PHE A 20 1.75 18.66 -6.73
N ILE A 21 2.08 17.74 -7.65
CA ILE A 21 3.42 17.19 -7.83
C ILE A 21 4.24 17.99 -8.84
N VAL A 22 3.60 18.49 -9.90
CA VAL A 22 4.24 19.19 -11.01
C VAL A 22 3.86 20.66 -10.99
N ASP A 23 4.85 21.55 -11.04
CA ASP A 23 4.61 22.99 -11.13
C ASP A 23 3.92 23.30 -12.48
N PRO A 24 2.72 23.91 -12.47
CA PRO A 24 1.97 24.19 -13.69
C PRO A 24 2.63 25.24 -14.59
N VAL A 25 3.64 25.99 -14.10
CA VAL A 25 4.34 27.04 -14.84
C VAL A 25 5.64 26.53 -15.46
N SER A 26 6.46 25.82 -14.66
CA SER A 26 7.75 25.30 -15.11
C SER A 26 7.67 23.91 -15.73
N GLY A 27 6.63 23.14 -15.40
CA GLY A 27 6.51 21.73 -15.77
C GLY A 27 7.48 20.81 -15.00
N GLU A 28 8.18 21.33 -14.00
CA GLU A 28 9.13 20.56 -13.20
C GLU A 28 8.44 19.88 -11.99
N VAL A 29 8.97 18.73 -11.59
CA VAL A 29 8.48 17.98 -10.41
C VAL A 29 8.92 18.67 -9.13
N ILE A 30 7.97 19.06 -8.29
CA ILE A 30 8.23 19.60 -6.95
C ILE A 30 8.58 18.43 -6.03
N GLN A 31 9.89 18.23 -5.78
CA GLN A 31 10.42 17.07 -5.05
C GLN A 31 9.78 16.85 -3.68
N GLU A 32 9.55 17.92 -2.92
CA GLU A 32 8.93 17.84 -1.60
C GLU A 32 7.49 17.32 -1.68
N ASN A 33 6.69 17.85 -2.59
CA ASN A 33 5.31 17.42 -2.81
C ASN A 33 5.25 15.99 -3.36
N PHE A 34 6.19 15.61 -4.20
CA PHE A 34 6.31 14.25 -4.72
C PHE A 34 6.63 13.25 -3.61
N MET A 35 7.59 13.56 -2.74
CA MET A 35 7.91 12.73 -1.58
C MET A 35 6.70 12.57 -0.63
N LEU A 36 5.99 13.67 -0.34
CA LEU A 36 4.78 13.63 0.48
C LEU A 36 3.69 12.76 -0.15
N THR A 37 3.52 12.84 -1.48
CA THR A 37 2.56 12.01 -2.22
C THR A 37 2.93 10.53 -2.15
N CYS A 38 4.21 10.18 -2.28
CA CYS A 38 4.70 8.82 -2.12
C CYS A 38 4.41 8.26 -0.72
N ILE A 39 4.71 9.03 0.33
CA ILE A 39 4.42 8.65 1.71
C ILE A 39 2.91 8.51 1.93
N ALA A 40 2.09 9.45 1.45
CA ALA A 40 0.65 9.38 1.56
C ALA A 40 0.09 8.13 0.85
N LEU A 41 0.58 7.81 -0.35
CA LEU A 41 0.23 6.59 -1.07
C LEU A 41 0.55 5.33 -0.25
N MET A 42 1.72 5.28 0.39
CA MET A 42 2.12 4.15 1.24
C MET A 42 1.14 3.94 2.40
N TRP A 43 0.73 5.01 3.08
CA TRP A 43 -0.23 4.93 4.19
C TRP A 43 -1.64 4.56 3.72
N VAL A 44 -2.12 5.16 2.64
CA VAL A 44 -3.42 4.81 2.04
C VAL A 44 -3.42 3.35 1.58
N ALA A 45 -2.35 2.92 0.90
CA ALA A 45 -2.20 1.54 0.45
C ALA A 45 -2.20 0.56 1.63
N ALA A 46 -1.58 0.91 2.76
CA ALA A 46 -1.57 0.08 3.95
C ALA A 46 -2.97 -0.06 4.58
N VAL A 47 -3.71 1.04 4.71
CA VAL A 47 -5.09 1.01 5.24
C VAL A 47 -6.00 0.19 4.33
N MET A 48 -5.91 0.40 3.03
CA MET A 48 -6.71 -0.34 2.05
C MET A 48 -6.36 -1.83 2.04
N SER A 49 -5.07 -2.17 2.11
CA SER A 49 -4.60 -3.54 2.15
C SER A 49 -4.97 -4.27 3.46
N ALA A 50 -5.13 -3.54 4.55
CA ALA A 50 -5.67 -4.12 5.78
C ALA A 50 -7.14 -4.56 5.64
N ALA A 51 -7.90 -3.94 4.72
CA ALA A 51 -9.31 -4.23 4.46
C ALA A 51 -9.54 -5.16 3.25
N ILE A 52 -8.64 -5.13 2.29
CA ILE A 52 -8.74 -5.87 1.01
C ILE A 52 -7.43 -6.65 0.83
N ASP A 53 -7.50 -7.88 0.31
CA ASP A 53 -6.30 -8.69 0.02
C ASP A 53 -5.29 -7.91 -0.84
N ASN A 54 -4.01 -8.08 -0.55
CA ASN A 54 -2.87 -7.41 -1.18
C ASN A 54 -2.89 -7.52 -2.71
N ILE A 55 -3.20 -8.70 -3.24
CA ILE A 55 -3.12 -9.00 -4.68
C ILE A 55 -4.11 -8.17 -5.50
N PRO A 56 -5.44 -8.19 -5.24
CA PRO A 56 -6.39 -7.43 -6.03
C PRO A 56 -6.20 -5.92 -5.89
N PHE A 57 -5.80 -5.44 -4.72
CA PHE A 57 -5.52 -4.02 -4.52
C PHE A 57 -4.31 -3.57 -5.34
N THR A 58 -3.19 -4.31 -5.28
CA THR A 58 -1.99 -4.01 -6.07
C THR A 58 -2.31 -4.02 -7.58
N ALA A 59 -3.03 -5.04 -8.05
CA ALA A 59 -3.41 -5.15 -9.46
C ALA A 59 -4.28 -3.96 -9.94
N ALA A 60 -5.10 -3.39 -9.06
CA ALA A 60 -5.88 -2.19 -9.37
C ALA A 60 -5.05 -0.91 -9.38
N MET A 61 -3.99 -0.83 -8.55
CA MET A 61 -3.16 0.38 -8.42
C MET A 61 -2.08 0.49 -9.50
N ILE A 62 -1.58 -0.62 -10.04
CA ILE A 62 -0.52 -0.61 -11.07
C ILE A 62 -0.89 0.24 -12.29
N PRO A 63 -2.06 0.10 -12.93
CA PRO A 63 -2.43 0.95 -14.07
C PRO A 63 -2.52 2.43 -13.71
N ILE A 64 -2.92 2.75 -12.48
CA ILE A 64 -3.01 4.13 -11.99
C ILE A 64 -1.62 4.75 -11.90
N ILE A 65 -0.66 4.04 -11.28
CA ILE A 65 0.72 4.51 -11.18
C ILE A 65 1.36 4.61 -12.57
N ALA A 66 1.17 3.61 -13.44
CA ALA A 66 1.70 3.62 -14.80
C ALA A 66 1.20 4.81 -15.63
N SER A 67 -0.04 5.27 -15.42
CA SER A 67 -0.56 6.45 -16.12
C SER A 67 0.18 7.75 -15.76
N LEU A 68 0.80 7.84 -14.58
CA LEU A 68 1.57 9.01 -14.14
C LEU A 68 2.93 9.14 -14.85
N GLU A 69 3.46 8.04 -15.39
CA GLU A 69 4.68 8.06 -16.19
C GLU A 69 4.52 8.92 -17.45
N SER A 70 3.33 8.90 -18.06
CA SER A 70 3.02 9.67 -19.26
C SER A 70 3.08 11.20 -19.06
N VAL A 71 3.00 11.66 -17.82
CA VAL A 71 3.12 13.08 -17.45
C VAL A 71 4.50 13.43 -16.85
N GLY A 72 5.49 12.55 -17.04
CA GLY A 72 6.88 12.78 -16.63
C GLY A 72 7.19 12.52 -15.16
N VAL A 73 6.28 11.92 -14.39
CA VAL A 73 6.51 11.55 -13.00
C VAL A 73 7.30 10.24 -12.94
N ASN A 74 8.38 10.23 -12.14
CA ASN A 74 9.13 9.00 -11.89
C ASN A 74 8.30 8.02 -11.03
N ILE A 75 7.85 6.94 -11.64
CA ILE A 75 6.98 5.95 -10.98
C ILE A 75 7.72 5.01 -10.03
N ALA A 76 9.06 4.98 -10.04
CA ALA A 76 9.84 4.05 -9.20
C ALA A 76 9.53 4.22 -7.71
N ALA A 77 9.59 5.45 -7.20
CA ALA A 77 9.26 5.75 -5.80
C ALA A 77 7.81 5.40 -5.45
N LEU A 78 6.87 5.65 -6.36
CA LEU A 78 5.46 5.28 -6.18
C LEU A 78 5.26 3.76 -6.09
N CYS A 79 5.96 3.00 -6.93
CA CYS A 79 5.93 1.54 -6.91
C CYS A 79 6.50 0.98 -5.59
N TRP A 80 7.62 1.55 -5.10
CA TRP A 80 8.17 1.18 -3.80
C TRP A 80 7.19 1.49 -2.66
N CYS A 81 6.60 2.68 -2.65
CA CYS A 81 5.61 3.07 -1.64
C CYS A 81 4.36 2.19 -1.67
N LEU A 82 3.87 1.84 -2.87
CA LEU A 82 2.77 0.89 -3.02
C LEU A 82 3.13 -0.47 -2.43
N ALA A 83 4.29 -1.03 -2.82
CA ALA A 83 4.73 -2.35 -2.37
C ALA A 83 4.91 -2.43 -0.85
N ILE A 84 5.55 -1.42 -0.24
CA ILE A 84 5.74 -1.32 1.20
C ILE A 84 4.39 -1.15 1.90
N GLY A 85 3.56 -0.23 1.43
CA GLY A 85 2.24 0.04 2.02
C GLY A 85 1.36 -1.20 2.02
N VAL A 86 1.22 -1.85 0.88
CA VAL A 86 0.42 -3.07 0.74
C VAL A 86 0.97 -4.20 1.60
N GLY A 87 2.30 -4.44 1.57
CA GLY A 87 2.93 -5.51 2.33
C GLY A 87 2.80 -5.33 3.84
N MET A 88 3.03 -4.12 4.35
CA MET A 88 2.90 -3.84 5.80
C MET A 88 1.43 -3.77 6.23
N GLY A 89 0.55 -3.23 5.38
CA GLY A 89 -0.88 -3.12 5.64
C GLY A 89 -1.57 -4.45 5.83
N GLY A 90 -1.20 -5.47 5.07
CA GLY A 90 -1.72 -6.82 5.18
C GLY A 90 -1.58 -7.44 6.58
N ASN A 91 -0.65 -6.96 7.40
CA ASN A 91 -0.49 -7.42 8.78
C ASN A 91 -1.59 -6.93 9.73
N GLY A 92 -2.27 -5.84 9.39
CA GLY A 92 -3.22 -5.15 10.28
C GLY A 92 -4.43 -5.99 10.63
N THR A 93 -4.95 -6.78 9.68
CA THR A 93 -6.13 -7.62 9.89
C THR A 93 -5.89 -9.05 9.45
N HIS A 94 -6.73 -9.96 9.93
CA HIS A 94 -6.68 -11.38 9.55
C HIS A 94 -7.13 -11.63 8.09
N ILE A 95 -7.85 -10.68 7.49
CA ILE A 95 -8.31 -10.75 6.08
C ILE A 95 -7.41 -9.97 5.13
N GLY A 96 -6.45 -9.17 5.64
CA GLY A 96 -5.56 -8.35 4.83
C GLY A 96 -4.56 -9.14 3.98
N SER A 97 -4.52 -10.47 4.13
CA SER A 97 -3.71 -11.35 3.30
C SER A 97 -4.28 -12.77 3.30
N THR A 98 -4.25 -13.44 2.15
CA THR A 98 -4.63 -14.85 2.02
C THR A 98 -3.87 -15.76 2.99
N ALA A 99 -2.58 -15.49 3.24
CA ALA A 99 -1.77 -16.23 4.21
C ALA A 99 -2.32 -16.11 5.65
N ASN A 100 -2.79 -14.93 6.04
CA ASN A 100 -3.39 -14.70 7.36
C ASN A 100 -4.68 -15.51 7.53
N VAL A 101 -5.54 -15.48 6.50
CA VAL A 101 -6.79 -16.27 6.49
C VAL A 101 -6.49 -17.76 6.66
N TYR A 102 -5.48 -18.25 5.95
CA TYR A 102 -5.06 -19.65 6.06
C TYR A 102 -4.63 -20.01 7.49
N ILE A 103 -3.76 -19.21 8.11
CA ILE A 103 -3.28 -19.43 9.48
C ILE A 103 -4.44 -19.40 10.48
N VAL A 104 -5.36 -18.46 10.37
CA VAL A 104 -6.56 -18.38 11.22
C VAL A 104 -7.41 -19.65 11.07
N THR A 105 -7.66 -20.08 9.84
CA THR A 105 -8.43 -21.30 9.57
C THR A 105 -7.77 -22.54 10.16
N VAL A 106 -6.45 -22.68 10.05
CA VAL A 106 -5.70 -23.79 10.64
C VAL A 106 -5.79 -23.76 12.18
N SER A 107 -5.65 -22.58 12.79
CA SER A 107 -5.75 -22.42 14.23
C SER A 107 -7.14 -22.81 14.78
N GLU A 108 -8.20 -22.43 14.06
CA GLU A 108 -9.57 -22.82 14.42
C GLU A 108 -9.80 -24.32 14.30
N LYS A 109 -9.29 -24.96 13.24
CA LYS A 109 -9.35 -26.42 13.10
C LYS A 109 -8.61 -27.12 14.23
N LEU A 110 -7.42 -26.65 14.59
CA LEU A 110 -6.62 -27.21 15.66
C LEU A 110 -7.36 -27.07 17.02
N ALA A 111 -7.94 -25.92 17.31
CA ALA A 111 -8.73 -25.68 18.50
C ALA A 111 -9.90 -26.66 18.63
N LYS A 112 -10.63 -26.90 17.54
CA LYS A 112 -11.73 -27.87 17.48
C LYS A 112 -11.25 -29.30 17.69
N THR A 113 -10.16 -29.70 17.03
CA THR A 113 -9.64 -31.08 17.10
C THR A 113 -9.08 -31.42 18.48
N THR A 114 -8.43 -30.46 19.14
CA THR A 114 -7.81 -30.65 20.46
C THR A 114 -8.78 -30.38 21.62
N GLY A 115 -9.97 -29.81 21.36
CA GLY A 115 -10.87 -29.35 22.38
C GLY A 115 -10.36 -28.13 23.19
N ASN A 116 -9.32 -27.46 22.70
CA ASN A 116 -8.71 -26.30 23.35
C ASN A 116 -9.06 -25.02 22.63
N PRO A 117 -10.05 -24.22 23.08
CA PRO A 117 -10.46 -22.99 22.40
C PRO A 117 -9.40 -21.87 22.41
N ASP A 118 -8.40 -21.94 23.30
CA ASP A 118 -7.35 -20.93 23.39
C ASP A 118 -6.41 -20.92 22.17
N LEU A 119 -6.35 -22.04 21.44
CA LEU A 119 -5.58 -22.18 20.21
C LEU A 119 -6.22 -21.42 19.03
N ALA A 120 -7.50 -21.06 19.13
CA ALA A 120 -8.15 -20.30 18.05
C ALA A 120 -7.68 -18.84 18.03
N ILE A 121 -7.22 -18.40 16.88
CA ILE A 121 -6.88 -17.00 16.62
C ILE A 121 -8.14 -16.31 16.11
N THR A 122 -8.80 -15.54 16.98
CA THR A 122 -9.97 -14.75 16.59
C THR A 122 -9.55 -13.46 15.89
N PRO A 123 -10.45 -12.83 15.08
CA PRO A 123 -10.19 -11.53 14.47
C PRO A 123 -9.71 -10.47 15.45
N LEU A 124 -10.29 -10.46 16.67
CA LEU A 124 -9.90 -9.52 17.71
C LEU A 124 -8.51 -9.83 18.29
N LYS A 125 -8.18 -11.12 18.49
CA LYS A 125 -6.82 -11.53 18.91
C LYS A 125 -5.78 -11.11 17.86
N TRP A 126 -6.12 -11.26 16.57
CA TRP A 126 -5.25 -10.81 15.48
C TRP A 126 -5.06 -9.29 15.52
N ALA A 127 -6.17 -8.51 15.49
CA ALA A 127 -6.11 -7.05 15.44
C ALA A 127 -5.31 -6.43 16.60
N LYS A 128 -5.46 -6.98 17.82
CA LYS A 128 -4.68 -6.51 18.98
C LYS A 128 -3.17 -6.61 18.82
N LYS A 129 -2.67 -7.51 17.99
CA LYS A 129 -1.24 -7.69 17.71
C LYS A 129 -0.86 -7.13 16.33
N GLY A 130 -1.67 -7.37 15.33
CA GLY A 130 -1.40 -6.98 13.94
C GLY A 130 -1.43 -5.47 13.73
N LEU A 131 -2.42 -4.75 14.30
CA LEU A 131 -2.49 -3.29 14.13
C LEU A 131 -1.29 -2.55 14.73
N PRO A 132 -0.83 -2.82 15.96
CA PRO A 132 0.39 -2.20 16.48
C PRO A 132 1.63 -2.52 15.66
N VAL A 133 1.77 -3.76 15.17
CA VAL A 133 2.89 -4.15 14.31
C VAL A 133 2.83 -3.42 12.97
N MET A 134 1.66 -3.37 12.34
CA MET A 134 1.45 -2.61 11.11
C MET A 134 1.84 -1.14 11.28
N LEU A 135 1.35 -0.47 12.32
CA LEU A 135 1.64 0.94 12.56
C LEU A 135 3.14 1.17 12.83
N LEU A 136 3.76 0.33 13.67
CA LEU A 136 5.18 0.45 13.96
C LEU A 136 6.05 0.28 12.70
N THR A 137 5.75 -0.75 11.91
CA THR A 137 6.50 -1.01 10.67
C THR A 137 6.29 0.10 9.64
N LEU A 138 5.08 0.66 9.51
CA LEU A 138 4.81 1.80 8.63
C LEU A 138 5.56 3.06 9.07
N ILE A 139 5.64 3.35 10.38
CA ILE A 139 6.42 4.47 10.89
C ILE A 139 7.90 4.30 10.55
N ILE A 140 8.45 3.10 10.78
CA ILE A 140 9.85 2.80 10.43
C ILE A 140 10.07 2.97 8.91
N CYS A 141 9.20 2.41 8.08
CA CYS A 141 9.28 2.55 6.63
C CYS A 141 9.15 4.00 6.18
N THR A 142 8.31 4.80 6.84
CA THR A 142 8.19 6.25 6.57
C THR A 142 9.50 6.97 6.84
N ILE A 143 10.15 6.69 7.96
CA ILE A 143 11.45 7.28 8.30
C ILE A 143 12.52 6.86 7.28
N ILE A 144 12.58 5.57 6.91
CA ILE A 144 13.53 5.07 5.91
C ILE A 144 13.27 5.74 4.56
N MET A 145 12.00 5.81 4.14
CA MET A 145 11.63 6.43 2.88
C MET A 145 11.98 7.92 2.84
N TYR A 146 11.76 8.63 3.95
CA TYR A 146 12.13 10.05 4.07
C TYR A 146 13.64 10.26 4.00
N LEU A 147 14.44 9.44 4.70
CA LEU A 147 15.89 9.58 4.77
C LEU A 147 16.60 9.15 3.47
N PHE A 148 16.04 8.19 2.75
CA PHE A 148 16.64 7.60 1.56
C PHE A 148 15.80 7.83 0.30
N PHE A 149 14.99 8.90 0.26
CA PHE A 149 14.06 9.16 -0.83
C PHE A 149 14.75 9.22 -2.20
N ASP A 150 15.90 9.86 -2.29
CA ASP A 150 16.66 9.97 -3.53
C ASP A 150 17.07 8.61 -4.10
N TYR A 151 17.38 7.63 -3.23
CA TYR A 151 17.68 6.27 -3.66
C TYR A 151 16.44 5.56 -4.24
N TYR A 152 15.29 5.70 -3.60
CA TYR A 152 14.03 5.11 -4.09
C TYR A 152 13.47 5.82 -5.32
N ALA A 153 13.85 7.06 -5.55
CA ALA A 153 13.48 7.84 -6.71
C ALA A 153 14.43 7.63 -7.91
N LEU A 154 15.46 6.79 -7.80
CA LEU A 154 16.29 6.43 -8.95
C LEU A 154 15.45 5.72 -10.02
N PRO A 155 15.62 6.03 -11.32
CA PRO A 155 14.91 5.35 -12.39
C PRO A 155 15.24 3.85 -12.37
N LEU A 156 14.24 3.02 -12.64
CA LEU A 156 14.38 1.55 -12.64
C LEU A 156 15.25 1.05 -13.82
N HIS A 157 15.42 1.89 -14.84
CA HIS A 157 16.31 1.63 -15.99
C HIS A 157 17.06 2.93 -16.33
N PRO A 158 18.37 2.85 -16.59
CA PRO A 158 19.13 3.98 -17.10
C PRO A 158 18.74 4.31 -18.55
#